data_8b2b1363341895cebe3db67f33c586f8
#
_entry.id   8b2b1363341895cebe3db67f33c586f8
#
_cell.length_a   1.000
_cell.length_b   1.000
_cell.length_c   1.000
_cell.angle_alpha   90.00
_cell.angle_beta   90.00
_cell.angle_gamma   90.00
#
_symmetry.space_group_name_H-M   'P 1'
#
loop_
_entity.id
_entity.type
_entity.pdbx_description
1 polymer ?
#
loop_
_entity_poly.entity_id
_entity_poly.type
_entity_poly.pdbx_seq_one_letter_code
_entity_poly.pdbx_strand_id
1 'polypeptide(L)'
;MILIQRGKVCVPLKLHDALFNWLQIKVVAEARPEDHAASETLQFFSEILREDHQVTHLSVTKEGDEAYEIEYVREGKREKERFDAYRVDELLVNIMNEPKYNQ
;
A
#
# COMPACT_ATOMS: atom_id res chain seq x y z
N MET A 1 -19.01 10.94 -5.70
CA MET A 1 -18.93 10.51 -5.70
C MET A 1 -18.79 10.09 -5.76
N ILE A 2 -18.77 9.99 -5.73
CA ILE A 2 -18.70 9.51 -5.82
C ILE A 2 -18.82 8.87 -5.85
N LEU A 3 -19.08 8.83 -5.83
CA LEU A 3 -19.32 8.19 -5.93
C LEU A 3 -19.31 7.55 -6.02
N ILE A 4 -19.41 7.51 -5.96
CA ILE A 4 -19.44 6.92 -6.17
C ILE A 4 -19.42 6.23 -6.38
N GLN A 5 -19.57 6.25 -6.36
CA GLN A 5 -19.43 5.43 -6.72
C GLN A 5 -18.51 4.73 -6.98
N ARG A 6 -18.17 4.99 -6.45
CA ARG A 6 -16.94 4.57 -6.76
C ARG A 6 -16.78 3.10 -6.92
N GLY A 7 -17.12 2.35 -6.04
CA GLY A 7 -16.91 0.94 -6.11
C GLY A 7 -17.43 0.30 -7.33
N LYS A 8 -18.31 0.95 -8.04
CA LYS A 8 -18.86 0.30 -9.16
C LYS A 8 -18.34 0.82 -10.42
N VAL A 9 -17.82 1.98 -10.43
CA VAL A 9 -17.37 2.45 -11.68
C VAL A 9 -16.04 1.93 -12.02
N CYS A 10 -15.21 1.68 -11.07
CA CYS A 10 -13.87 1.35 -11.43
C CYS A 10 -13.66 -0.12 -11.45
N VAL A 11 -12.61 -0.52 -12.12
CA VAL A 11 -12.15 -1.87 -12.09
C VAL A 11 -11.63 -2.13 -10.69
N PRO A 12 -12.17 -3.12 -9.98
CA PRO A 12 -11.70 -3.38 -8.63
C PRO A 12 -10.27 -3.89 -8.65
N LEU A 13 -9.48 -3.44 -7.70
CA LEU A 13 -8.13 -3.94 -7.55
C LEU A 13 -8.19 -5.33 -6.94
N LYS A 14 -7.35 -6.21 -7.47
CA LYS A 14 -7.19 -7.51 -6.84
C LYS A 14 -6.50 -7.34 -5.51
N LEU A 15 -6.74 -8.29 -4.62
CA LEU A 15 -6.15 -8.21 -3.29
C LEU A 15 -4.64 -8.07 -3.35
N HIS A 16 -3.98 -8.88 -4.17
CA HIS A 16 -2.54 -8.81 -4.30
C HIS A 16 -2.08 -7.41 -4.72
N ASP A 17 -2.76 -6.83 -5.71
CA ASP A 17 -2.39 -5.51 -6.21
C ASP A 17 -2.66 -4.43 -5.18
N ALA A 18 -3.76 -4.54 -4.45
CA ALA A 18 -4.08 -3.58 -3.41
C ALA A 18 -3.05 -3.64 -2.29
N LEU A 19 -2.62 -4.83 -1.90
CA LEU A 19 -1.59 -4.99 -0.89
C LEU A 19 -0.26 -4.41 -1.36
N PHE A 20 0.09 -4.65 -2.62
CA PHE A 20 1.33 -4.13 -3.16
C PHE A 20 1.34 -2.60 -3.15
N ASN A 21 0.25 -2.00 -3.64
CA ASN A 21 0.17 -0.54 -3.67
C ASN A 21 0.15 0.05 -2.26
N TRP A 22 -0.55 -0.60 -1.35
CA TRP A 22 -0.56 -0.17 0.03
C TRP A 22 0.85 -0.18 0.63
N LEU A 23 1.59 -1.25 0.36
CA LEU A 23 2.93 -1.38 0.89
C LEU A 23 3.89 -0.35 0.29
N GLN A 24 3.79 -0.13 -1.03
CA GLN A 24 4.61 0.89 -1.67
C GLN A 24 4.41 2.25 -1.05
N ILE A 25 3.17 2.64 -0.87
CA ILE A 25 2.91 3.98 -0.35
C ILE A 25 3.21 4.07 1.15
N LYS A 26 3.10 2.94 1.86
CA LYS A 26 3.49 2.92 3.26
C LYS A 26 4.97 3.21 3.42
N VAL A 27 5.79 2.62 2.57
CA VAL A 27 7.23 2.88 2.59
C VAL A 27 7.51 4.36 2.31
N VAL A 28 6.82 4.92 1.33
CA VAL A 28 6.99 6.33 1.00
C VAL A 28 6.55 7.21 2.16
N ALA A 29 5.39 6.93 2.74
CA ALA A 29 4.86 7.76 3.82
C ALA A 29 5.77 7.73 5.04
N GLU A 30 6.36 6.59 5.32
CA GLU A 30 7.26 6.48 6.47
C GLU A 30 8.58 7.19 6.23
N ALA A 31 9.06 7.17 4.99
CA ALA A 31 10.29 7.87 4.65
C ALA A 31 10.09 9.37 4.52
N ARG A 32 8.89 9.80 4.25
CA ARG A 32 8.56 11.21 4.02
C ARG A 32 7.36 11.60 4.88
N PRO A 33 7.54 11.68 6.19
CA PRO A 33 6.41 11.88 7.11
C PRO A 33 5.66 13.20 6.92
N GLU A 34 6.30 14.21 6.32
CA GLU A 34 5.60 15.47 6.06
C GLU A 34 4.83 15.47 4.75
N ASP A 35 4.89 14.38 3.98
CA ASP A 35 4.24 14.32 2.69
C ASP A 35 2.77 13.96 2.90
N HIS A 36 1.92 14.98 2.86
CA HIS A 36 0.49 14.76 3.10
C HIS A 36 -0.16 13.94 2.00
N ALA A 37 0.31 14.09 0.77
CA ALA A 37 -0.25 13.30 -0.34
C ALA A 37 0.02 11.82 -0.13
N ALA A 38 1.23 11.48 0.31
CA ALA A 38 1.54 10.07 0.59
C ALA A 38 0.68 9.53 1.71
N SER A 39 0.48 10.32 2.75
CA SER A 39 -0.33 9.91 3.88
C SER A 39 -1.78 9.68 3.47
N GLU A 40 -2.34 10.57 2.66
CA GLU A 40 -3.71 10.42 2.20
C GLU A 40 -3.86 9.22 1.28
N THR A 41 -2.88 8.97 0.43
CA THR A 41 -2.92 7.82 -0.45
C THR A 41 -2.83 6.52 0.34
N LEU A 42 -2.01 6.51 1.38
CA LEU A 42 -1.92 5.35 2.25
C LEU A 42 -3.26 5.05 2.89
N GLN A 43 -3.94 6.09 3.37
CA GLN A 43 -5.26 5.92 3.97
C GLN A 43 -6.26 5.39 2.95
N PHE A 44 -6.19 5.89 1.72
CA PHE A 44 -7.07 5.45 0.65
C PHE A 44 -6.92 3.94 0.40
N PHE A 45 -5.69 3.46 0.27
CA PHE A 45 -5.48 2.04 0.05
C PHE A 45 -5.83 1.20 1.28
N SER A 46 -5.62 1.75 2.48
CA SER A 46 -6.03 1.06 3.69
C SER A 46 -7.54 0.84 3.70
N GLU A 47 -8.30 1.83 3.24
CA GLU A 47 -9.75 1.69 3.19
C GLU A 47 -10.19 0.69 2.13
N ILE A 48 -9.50 0.66 0.98
CA ILE A 48 -9.81 -0.34 -0.03
C ILE A 48 -9.59 -1.74 0.54
N LEU A 49 -8.49 -1.95 1.23
CA LEU A 49 -8.21 -3.26 1.81
C LEU A 49 -9.27 -3.64 2.83
N ARG A 50 -9.67 -2.69 3.66
CA ARG A 50 -10.65 -2.99 4.69
C ARG A 50 -12.04 -3.22 4.13
N GLU A 51 -12.46 -2.38 3.20
CA GLU A 51 -13.85 -2.40 2.74
C GLU A 51 -14.08 -3.30 1.54
N ASP A 52 -13.13 -3.36 0.62
CA ASP A 52 -13.32 -4.16 -0.57
C ASP A 52 -12.80 -5.58 -0.40
N HIS A 53 -11.87 -5.80 0.50
CA HIS A 53 -11.24 -7.10 0.66
C HIS A 53 -11.37 -7.66 2.06
N GLN A 54 -12.04 -6.95 2.96
CA GLN A 54 -12.27 -7.40 4.33
C GLN A 54 -10.98 -7.69 5.09
N VAL A 55 -9.94 -6.93 4.79
CA VAL A 55 -8.64 -7.11 5.44
C VAL A 55 -8.59 -6.32 6.74
N THR A 56 -8.12 -6.97 7.79
CA THR A 56 -7.87 -6.33 9.07
C THR A 56 -6.50 -6.75 9.56
N HIS A 57 -5.99 -6.06 10.57
CA HIS A 57 -4.75 -6.45 11.25
C HIS A 57 -3.56 -6.59 10.29
N LEU A 58 -3.31 -5.52 9.55
CA LEU A 58 -2.16 -5.50 8.66
C LEU A 58 -0.88 -5.30 9.45
N SER A 59 0.12 -6.13 9.18
CA SER A 59 1.45 -5.89 9.74
C SER A 59 2.50 -6.22 8.69
N VAL A 60 3.62 -5.52 8.74
CA VAL A 60 4.67 -5.65 7.76
C VAL A 60 5.98 -5.98 8.45
N THR A 61 6.67 -6.96 7.92
CA THR A 61 8.00 -7.33 8.38
C THR A 61 8.94 -7.28 7.20
N LYS A 62 10.08 -6.64 7.38
CA LYS A 62 11.09 -6.60 6.33
C LYS A 62 12.08 -7.72 6.58
N GLU A 63 12.31 -8.55 5.58
CA GLU A 63 13.21 -9.68 5.66
C GLU A 63 14.53 -9.30 5.01
N GLY A 64 15.47 -8.83 5.82
CA GLY A 64 16.75 -8.38 5.30
C GLY A 64 16.54 -7.26 4.29
N ASP A 65 17.28 -7.30 3.22
CA ASP A 65 17.12 -6.34 2.13
C ASP A 65 16.38 -6.91 0.95
N GLU A 66 15.82 -8.11 1.09
CA GLU A 66 15.30 -8.83 -0.05
C GLU A 66 13.80 -8.75 -0.20
N ALA A 67 13.07 -8.76 0.90
CA ALA A 67 11.62 -8.88 0.80
C ALA A 67 10.90 -8.21 1.96
N TYR A 68 9.65 -7.87 1.71
CA TYR A 68 8.70 -7.50 2.73
C TYR A 68 7.66 -8.59 2.83
N GLU A 69 7.20 -8.87 4.03
CA GLU A 69 6.11 -9.81 4.24
C GLU A 69 4.96 -9.07 4.90
N ILE A 70 3.78 -9.17 4.32
CA ILE A 70 2.57 -8.62 4.92
C ILE A 70 1.79 -9.77 5.53
N GLU A 71 1.48 -9.64 6.80
CA GLU A 71 0.60 -10.57 7.48
C GLU A 71 -0.70 -9.85 7.75
N TYR A 72 -1.82 -10.50 7.45
CA TYR A 72 -3.11 -9.85 7.60
C TYR A 72 -4.17 -10.89 7.91
N VAL A 73 -5.32 -10.40 8.38
CA VAL A 73 -6.47 -11.24 8.65
C VAL A 73 -7.56 -10.87 7.67
N ARG A 74 -8.15 -11.85 7.03
CA ARG A 74 -9.23 -11.66 6.09
C ARG A 74 -10.33 -12.66 6.39
N GLU A 75 -11.50 -12.13 6.77
CA GLU A 75 -12.64 -12.98 7.11
C GLU A 75 -12.30 -14.01 8.16
N GLY A 76 -11.56 -13.58 9.18
CA GLY A 76 -11.21 -14.44 10.29
C GLY A 76 -10.03 -15.35 10.04
N LYS A 77 -9.45 -15.31 8.87
CA LYS A 77 -8.31 -16.15 8.54
C LYS A 77 -7.04 -15.34 8.45
N ARG A 78 -5.97 -15.85 9.03
CA ARG A 78 -4.67 -15.21 8.96
C ARG A 78 -3.97 -15.63 7.69
N GLU A 79 -3.51 -14.64 6.93
CA GLU A 79 -2.84 -14.89 5.65
C GLU A 79 -1.58 -14.06 5.56
N LYS A 80 -0.68 -14.44 4.66
CA LYS A 80 0.57 -13.75 4.44
C LYS A 80 0.83 -13.62 2.96
N GLU A 81 1.51 -12.50 2.59
CA GLU A 81 2.03 -12.35 1.24
C GLU A 81 3.40 -11.74 1.31
N ARG A 82 4.25 -12.14 0.39
CA ARG A 82 5.61 -11.69 0.35
C ARG A 82 5.86 -10.92 -0.93
N PHE A 83 6.57 -9.80 -0.81
CA PHE A 83 6.84 -8.93 -1.95
C PHE A 83 8.32 -8.63 -2.03
N ASP A 84 8.84 -8.61 -3.25
CA ASP A 84 10.23 -8.27 -3.50
C ASP A 84 10.51 -6.83 -3.07
N ALA A 85 11.51 -6.65 -2.20
CA ALA A 85 11.78 -5.34 -1.65
C ALA A 85 12.19 -4.34 -2.72
N TYR A 86 12.94 -4.78 -3.71
CA TYR A 86 13.35 -3.89 -4.78
C TYR A 86 12.14 -3.26 -5.47
N ARG A 87 11.15 -4.08 -5.77
CA ARG A 87 9.96 -3.59 -6.45
C ARG A 87 9.13 -2.69 -5.55
N VAL A 88 9.05 -3.03 -4.28
CA VAL A 88 8.31 -2.20 -3.33
C VAL A 88 8.97 -0.85 -3.16
N ASP A 89 10.29 -0.83 -3.07
CA ASP A 89 11.03 0.40 -2.80
C ASP A 89 11.18 1.27 -4.05
N GLU A 90 10.85 0.73 -5.20
CA GLU A 90 11.09 1.43 -6.46
C GLU A 90 10.38 2.78 -6.53
N LEU A 91 9.16 2.84 -6.02
CA LEU A 91 8.42 4.10 -6.02
C LEU A 91 9.14 5.15 -5.18
N LEU A 92 9.61 4.78 -4.00
CA LEU A 92 10.34 5.73 -3.15
C LEU A 92 11.63 6.17 -3.82
N VAL A 93 12.35 5.23 -4.43
CA VAL A 93 13.60 5.59 -5.11
C VAL A 93 13.33 6.57 -6.24
N ASN A 94 12.27 6.34 -7.01
CA ASN A 94 11.92 7.23 -8.10
C ASN A 94 11.56 8.62 -7.59
N ILE A 95 10.83 8.70 -6.50
CA ILE A 95 10.47 9.98 -5.91
C ILE A 95 11.71 10.71 -5.42
N MET A 96 12.60 10.01 -4.75
CA MET A 96 13.80 10.63 -4.20
C MET A 96 14.73 11.13 -5.30
N ASN A 97 14.68 10.51 -6.47
CA ASN A 97 15.54 10.91 -7.58
C ASN A 97 14.89 11.92 -8.52
N GLU A 98 13.64 12.28 -8.28
CA GLU A 98 12.94 13.22 -9.16
C GLU A 98 12.92 14.60 -8.52
N PRO A 99 13.62 15.58 -9.09
CA PRO A 99 13.74 16.88 -8.42
C PRO A 99 12.43 17.54 -8.08
N LYS A 100 11.41 17.39 -8.93
CA LYS A 100 10.16 18.07 -8.68
C LYS A 100 9.42 17.51 -7.47
N TYR A 101 9.75 16.33 -7.02
CA TYR A 101 9.15 15.76 -5.82
C TYR A 101 9.93 16.14 -4.56
N ASN A 102 11.12 16.68 -4.73
CA ASN A 102 12.00 16.98 -3.61
C ASN A 102 12.09 18.45 -3.28
N GLN A 103 11.22 19.24 -3.81
CA GLN A 103 11.24 20.68 -3.56
C GLN A 103 10.44 21.09 -2.36
#